data_d31029f729ba2927ae6f00bcc81977f1
#
_entry.id   d31029f729ba2927ae6f00bcc81977f1
#
_cell.length_a   1.000
_cell.length_b   1.000
_cell.length_c   1.000
_cell.angle_alpha   90.00
_cell.angle_beta   90.00
_cell.angle_gamma   90.00
#
_symmetry.space_group_name_H-M   'P 1'
#
loop_
_entity.id
_entity.type
_entity.pdbx_description
1 polymer ?
#
loop_
_entity_poly.entity_id
_entity_poly.type
_entity_poly.pdbx_seq_one_letter_code
_entity_poly.pdbx_strand_id
1 'polypeptide(L)'
;LPGIVKSARLGYDGKGQVHVRKMDEVRGAMISMRGQPCVLEALVPLACEVSVIVARDDHGNAVTWPVAENLHRDGILDVSVVPARIPATLADEARAIALRVAGQLDYRGVLCVEMFVDTAGRLLVNEIAPRPHNSGHYTIDACITSQFEQQARVLAALPMGDTRQHTPAVMVNL
;
A
#
# COMPACT_ATOMS: atom_id res chain seq x y z
N LEU A 1 -18.74 8.00 13.20
CA LEU A 1 -17.56 8.37 14.00
C LEU A 1 -17.32 7.35 15.11
N PRO A 2 -16.09 7.10 15.50
CA PRO A 2 -14.89 7.87 15.17
C PRO A 2 -14.47 7.74 13.71
N GLY A 3 -13.62 8.69 13.23
CA GLY A 3 -13.13 8.72 11.87
C GLY A 3 -11.83 9.50 11.73
N ILE A 4 -11.32 9.54 10.50
CA ILE A 4 -10.11 10.29 10.14
C ILE A 4 -10.47 11.22 8.99
N VAL A 5 -10.21 12.52 9.16
CA VAL A 5 -10.24 13.49 8.06
C VAL A 5 -8.88 13.46 7.39
N LYS A 6 -8.85 13.14 6.10
CA LYS A 6 -7.63 13.12 5.28
C LYS A 6 -7.70 14.17 4.19
N SER A 7 -6.58 14.84 3.89
CA SER A 7 -6.49 15.65 2.69
C SER A 7 -6.64 14.76 1.45
N ALA A 8 -7.43 15.21 0.46
CA ALA A 8 -7.63 14.44 -0.78
C ALA A 8 -6.38 14.39 -1.67
N ARG A 9 -5.40 15.24 -1.41
CA ARG A 9 -4.16 15.34 -2.19
C ARG A 9 -2.99 15.74 -1.29
N LEU A 10 -1.79 15.35 -1.67
CA LEU A 10 -0.52 15.76 -1.03
C LEU A 10 -0.37 15.32 0.44
N GLY A 11 -1.14 14.33 0.89
CA GLY A 11 -0.89 13.65 2.15
C GLY A 11 0.25 12.64 1.99
N TYR A 12 1.15 12.56 2.97
CA TYR A 12 2.23 11.58 3.05
C TYR A 12 2.67 11.40 4.50
N ASP A 13 3.17 10.24 4.85
CA ASP A 13 3.73 9.95 6.19
C ASP A 13 2.85 10.44 7.34
N GLY A 14 1.54 10.15 7.29
CA GLY A 14 0.58 10.60 8.31
C GLY A 14 0.28 12.09 8.31
N LYS A 15 0.92 12.90 7.47
CA LYS A 15 0.63 14.34 7.33
C LYS A 15 -0.67 14.56 6.55
N GLY A 16 -1.43 15.59 6.95
CA GLY A 16 -2.73 15.86 6.34
C GLY A 16 -3.84 14.92 6.82
N GLN A 17 -3.69 14.35 8.03
CA GLN A 17 -4.68 13.50 8.68
C GLN A 17 -5.03 14.06 10.07
N VAL A 18 -6.31 14.02 10.42
CA VAL A 18 -6.80 14.43 11.75
C VAL A 18 -7.84 13.43 12.22
N HIS A 19 -7.57 12.80 13.36
CA HIS A 19 -8.55 11.93 14.02
C HIS A 19 -9.70 12.78 14.59
N VAL A 20 -10.93 12.35 14.35
CA VAL A 20 -12.15 12.99 14.86
C VAL A 20 -13.03 11.95 15.55
N ARG A 21 -13.48 12.29 16.75
CA ARG A 21 -14.33 11.44 17.59
C ARG A 21 -15.79 11.88 17.56
N LYS A 22 -16.02 13.17 17.34
CA LYS A 22 -17.33 13.82 17.37
C LYS A 22 -17.51 14.74 16.16
N MET A 23 -18.75 15.04 15.82
CA MET A 23 -19.08 15.90 14.66
C MET A 23 -18.57 17.34 14.80
N ASP A 24 -18.53 17.87 16.02
CA ASP A 24 -18.00 19.21 16.28
C ASP A 24 -16.49 19.32 15.98
N GLU A 25 -15.74 18.24 16.13
CA GLU A 25 -14.30 18.19 15.80
C GLU A 25 -14.04 18.20 14.28
N VAL A 26 -14.98 17.71 13.47
CA VAL A 26 -14.83 17.63 11.98
C VAL A 26 -14.60 19.01 11.38
N ARG A 27 -15.34 20.03 11.85
CA ARG A 27 -15.16 21.40 11.34
C ARG A 27 -13.77 21.94 11.65
N GLY A 28 -13.25 21.69 12.85
CA GLY A 28 -11.89 22.08 13.24
C GLY A 28 -10.83 21.37 12.39
N ALA A 29 -11.02 20.06 12.16
CA ALA A 29 -10.16 19.28 11.27
C ALA A 29 -10.14 19.84 9.85
N MET A 30 -11.30 20.15 9.25
CA MET A 30 -11.39 20.74 7.92
C MET A 30 -10.72 22.12 7.83
N ILE A 31 -10.83 22.95 8.89
CA ILE A 31 -10.15 24.24 8.94
C ILE A 31 -8.63 24.06 8.94
N SER A 32 -8.11 23.08 9.70
CA SER A 32 -6.67 22.77 9.73
C SER A 32 -6.12 22.34 8.39
N MET A 33 -6.96 21.80 7.48
CA MET A 33 -6.62 21.46 6.10
C MET A 33 -6.59 22.66 5.15
N ARG A 34 -6.75 23.87 5.66
CA ARG A 34 -6.60 25.15 4.91
C ARG A 34 -7.46 25.22 3.65
N GLY A 35 -8.69 24.71 3.70
CA GLY A 35 -9.63 24.74 2.58
C GLY A 35 -9.34 23.74 1.46
N GLN A 36 -8.40 22.82 1.65
CA GLN A 36 -8.20 21.74 0.68
C GLN A 36 -9.36 20.73 0.74
N PRO A 37 -9.71 20.12 -0.39
CA PRO A 37 -10.67 19.01 -0.40
C PRO A 37 -10.22 17.89 0.56
N CYS A 38 -11.16 17.39 1.36
CA CYS A 38 -10.91 16.37 2.36
C CYS A 38 -11.86 15.20 2.19
N VAL A 39 -11.44 14.03 2.63
CA VAL A 39 -12.28 12.83 2.78
C VAL A 39 -12.41 12.53 4.28
N LEU A 40 -13.60 12.21 4.73
CA LEU A 40 -13.84 11.67 6.08
C LEU A 40 -14.01 10.15 5.95
N GLU A 41 -13.05 9.41 6.47
CA GLU A 41 -13.07 7.96 6.51
C GLU A 41 -13.49 7.45 7.89
N ALA A 42 -14.24 6.35 7.92
CA ALA A 42 -14.53 5.66 9.17
C ALA A 42 -13.24 5.05 9.74
N LEU A 43 -13.08 5.12 11.06
CA LEU A 43 -11.97 4.42 11.71
C LEU A 43 -12.22 2.90 11.62
N VAL A 44 -11.27 2.20 11.03
CA VAL A 44 -11.32 0.75 10.85
C VAL A 44 -10.79 0.08 12.13
N PRO A 45 -11.52 -0.91 12.71
CA PRO A 45 -10.96 -1.75 13.77
C PRO A 45 -9.89 -2.68 13.19
N LEU A 46 -8.65 -2.23 13.26
CA LEU A 46 -7.51 -2.79 12.55
C LEU A 46 -6.96 -4.04 13.24
N ALA A 47 -6.78 -5.13 12.49
CA ALA A 47 -6.01 -6.30 12.91
C ALA A 47 -4.54 -6.17 12.48
N CYS A 48 -4.30 -5.85 11.21
CA CYS A 48 -2.97 -5.53 10.68
C CYS A 48 -3.08 -4.70 9.39
N GLU A 49 -1.96 -4.16 8.96
CA GLU A 49 -1.81 -3.49 7.68
C GLU A 49 -1.00 -4.37 6.73
N VAL A 50 -1.38 -4.41 5.46
CA VAL A 50 -0.66 -5.17 4.44
C VAL A 50 -0.48 -4.33 3.19
N SER A 51 0.53 -4.66 2.39
CA SER A 51 0.72 -4.05 1.09
C SER A 51 1.10 -5.08 0.03
N VAL A 52 0.72 -4.78 -1.20
CA VAL A 52 1.09 -5.55 -2.39
C VAL A 52 1.76 -4.63 -3.38
N ILE A 53 2.98 -4.96 -3.73
CA ILE A 53 3.68 -4.35 -4.87
C ILE A 53 3.23 -5.08 -6.13
N VAL A 54 2.82 -4.34 -7.15
CA VAL A 54 2.44 -4.86 -8.45
C VAL A 54 3.20 -4.12 -9.55
N ALA A 55 3.67 -4.82 -10.56
CA ALA A 55 4.19 -4.24 -11.78
C ALA A 55 3.29 -4.64 -12.96
N ARG A 56 3.06 -3.72 -13.87
CA ARG A 56 2.28 -3.94 -15.09
C ARG A 56 2.98 -3.29 -16.28
N ASP A 57 3.10 -4.03 -17.38
CA ASP A 57 3.69 -3.56 -18.63
C ASP A 57 2.67 -2.88 -19.56
N ASP A 58 3.12 -2.43 -20.73
CA ASP A 58 2.29 -1.77 -21.75
C ASP A 58 1.40 -2.75 -22.53
N HIS A 59 1.66 -4.05 -22.42
CA HIS A 59 0.81 -5.10 -22.99
C HIS A 59 -0.29 -5.57 -22.04
N GLY A 60 -0.30 -5.06 -20.79
CA GLY A 60 -1.25 -5.44 -19.77
C GLY A 60 -0.87 -6.66 -18.94
N ASN A 61 0.31 -7.26 -19.20
CA ASN A 61 0.81 -8.31 -18.31
C ASN A 61 1.15 -7.71 -16.95
N ALA A 62 0.83 -8.42 -15.88
CA ALA A 62 1.07 -7.94 -14.52
C ALA A 62 1.63 -9.04 -13.61
N VAL A 63 2.51 -8.66 -12.73
CA VAL A 63 3.12 -9.53 -11.71
C VAL A 63 3.06 -8.85 -10.35
N THR A 64 3.01 -9.65 -9.29
CA THR A 64 3.05 -9.16 -7.90
C THR A 64 4.22 -9.79 -7.15
N TRP A 65 4.70 -9.10 -6.13
CA TRP A 65 5.54 -9.69 -5.10
C TRP A 65 4.69 -10.27 -3.96
N PRO A 66 5.28 -11.08 -3.06
CA PRO A 66 4.60 -11.54 -1.86
C PRO A 66 4.04 -10.37 -1.05
N VAL A 67 2.91 -10.62 -0.40
CA VAL A 67 2.26 -9.64 0.47
C VAL A 67 3.18 -9.31 1.65
N ALA A 68 3.38 -8.02 1.92
CA ALA A 68 4.08 -7.55 3.09
C ALA A 68 3.08 -7.18 4.20
N GLU A 69 3.36 -7.58 5.44
CA GLU A 69 2.69 -7.08 6.63
C GLU A 69 3.48 -5.88 7.15
N ASN A 70 2.79 -4.78 7.37
CA ASN A 70 3.41 -3.50 7.69
C ASN A 70 3.06 -3.06 9.11
N LEU A 71 4.02 -2.51 9.80
CA LEU A 71 3.85 -1.82 11.06
C LEU A 71 4.24 -0.36 10.86
N HIS A 72 3.29 0.54 11.11
CA HIS A 72 3.54 1.98 11.10
C HIS A 72 3.68 2.50 12.53
N ARG A 73 4.58 3.45 12.72
CA ARG A 73 4.75 4.21 13.96
C ARG A 73 4.67 5.70 13.61
N ASP A 74 3.75 6.40 14.27
CA ASP A 74 3.51 7.83 14.04
C ASP A 74 3.21 8.17 12.56
N GLY A 75 2.55 7.24 11.84
CA GLY A 75 2.20 7.40 10.42
C GLY A 75 3.35 7.11 9.45
N ILE A 76 4.51 6.67 9.93
CA ILE A 76 5.67 6.29 9.11
C ILE A 76 5.83 4.77 9.16
N LEU A 77 6.10 4.16 8.02
CA LEU A 77 6.41 2.74 7.96
C LEU A 77 7.68 2.44 8.75
N ASP A 78 7.57 1.62 9.79
CA ASP A 78 8.68 1.23 10.67
C ASP A 78 9.23 -0.16 10.27
N VAL A 79 8.34 -1.15 10.14
CA VAL A 79 8.74 -2.54 9.84
C VAL A 79 7.83 -3.15 8.78
N SER A 80 8.41 -3.92 7.85
CA SER A 80 7.68 -4.84 6.98
C SER A 80 8.15 -6.28 7.17
N VAL A 81 7.22 -7.21 7.36
CA VAL A 81 7.48 -8.66 7.46
C VAL A 81 6.98 -9.35 6.20
N VAL A 82 7.82 -10.12 5.52
CA VAL A 82 7.49 -10.74 4.24
C VAL A 82 7.93 -12.21 4.20
N PRO A 83 7.04 -13.15 3.88
CA PRO A 83 5.60 -12.97 3.61
C PRO A 83 4.81 -12.52 4.84
N ALA A 84 3.70 -11.81 4.60
CA ALA A 84 2.77 -11.40 5.65
C ALA A 84 2.25 -12.60 6.46
N ARG A 85 2.06 -12.42 7.76
CA ARG A 85 1.56 -13.44 8.69
C ARG A 85 0.03 -13.50 8.68
N ILE A 86 -0.55 -13.64 7.51
CA ILE A 86 -1.99 -13.73 7.26
C ILE A 86 -2.33 -15.06 6.56
N PRO A 87 -3.60 -15.51 6.58
CA PRO A 87 -4.02 -16.68 5.84
C PRO A 87 -3.69 -16.59 4.35
N ALA A 88 -3.29 -17.70 3.73
CA ALA A 88 -2.94 -17.74 2.30
C ALA A 88 -4.09 -17.24 1.41
N THR A 89 -5.33 -17.58 1.74
CA THR A 89 -6.54 -17.11 1.03
C THR A 89 -6.66 -15.60 1.05
N LEU A 90 -6.34 -14.96 2.18
CA LEU A 90 -6.37 -13.51 2.31
C LEU A 90 -5.22 -12.84 1.54
N ALA A 91 -4.05 -13.48 1.52
CA ALA A 91 -2.92 -13.02 0.71
C ALA A 91 -3.23 -13.12 -0.79
N ASP A 92 -3.92 -14.18 -1.23
CA ASP A 92 -4.37 -14.33 -2.62
C ASP A 92 -5.39 -13.26 -2.99
N GLU A 93 -6.34 -12.97 -2.10
CA GLU A 93 -7.32 -11.90 -2.28
C GLU A 93 -6.64 -10.52 -2.38
N ALA A 94 -5.67 -10.24 -1.52
CA ALA A 94 -4.92 -8.99 -1.55
C ALA A 94 -4.19 -8.80 -2.89
N ARG A 95 -3.54 -9.87 -3.40
CA ARG A 95 -2.89 -9.84 -4.73
C ARG A 95 -3.91 -9.62 -5.85
N ALA A 96 -5.06 -10.29 -5.80
CA ALA A 96 -6.11 -10.12 -6.78
C ALA A 96 -6.68 -8.69 -6.80
N ILE A 97 -6.84 -8.07 -5.63
CA ILE A 97 -7.24 -6.66 -5.50
C ILE A 97 -6.20 -5.75 -6.17
N ALA A 98 -4.92 -5.94 -5.86
CA ALA A 98 -3.84 -5.11 -6.40
C ALA A 98 -3.73 -5.22 -7.93
N LEU A 99 -3.82 -6.43 -8.48
CA LEU A 99 -3.85 -6.66 -9.92
C LEU A 99 -5.05 -5.98 -10.60
N ARG A 100 -6.22 -6.07 -9.98
CA ARG A 100 -7.44 -5.42 -10.47
C ARG A 100 -7.32 -3.90 -10.45
N VAL A 101 -6.76 -3.32 -9.40
CA VAL A 101 -6.50 -1.87 -9.29
C VAL A 101 -5.55 -1.43 -10.40
N ALA A 102 -4.42 -2.12 -10.59
CA ALA A 102 -3.46 -1.80 -11.65
C ALA A 102 -4.10 -1.88 -13.05
N GLY A 103 -4.93 -2.90 -13.28
CA GLY A 103 -5.65 -3.07 -14.55
C GLY A 103 -6.69 -2.00 -14.81
N GLN A 104 -7.50 -1.64 -13.81
CA GLN A 104 -8.54 -0.61 -13.97
C GLN A 104 -7.98 0.80 -14.17
N LEU A 105 -6.80 1.07 -13.61
CA LEU A 105 -6.09 2.33 -13.82
C LEU A 105 -5.31 2.37 -15.15
N ASP A 106 -5.29 1.28 -15.91
CA ASP A 106 -4.37 1.08 -17.05
C ASP A 106 -2.94 1.51 -16.70
N TYR A 107 -2.54 1.21 -15.44
CA TYR A 107 -1.25 1.67 -14.91
C TYR A 107 -0.11 0.93 -15.60
N ARG A 108 0.98 1.64 -15.88
CA ARG A 108 2.23 1.09 -16.44
C ARG A 108 3.39 1.44 -15.52
N GLY A 109 4.07 0.44 -15.04
CA GLY A 109 5.14 0.61 -14.05
C GLY A 109 4.88 -0.20 -12.79
N VAL A 110 5.56 0.18 -11.72
CA VAL A 110 5.39 -0.39 -10.39
C VAL A 110 4.50 0.51 -9.54
N LEU A 111 3.50 -0.06 -8.90
CA LEU A 111 2.68 0.61 -7.89
C LEU A 111 2.56 -0.25 -6.64
N CYS A 112 2.20 0.37 -5.54
CA CYS A 112 1.83 -0.30 -4.30
C CYS A 112 0.35 -0.06 -4.00
N VAL A 113 -0.33 -1.11 -3.55
CA VAL A 113 -1.67 -1.01 -2.96
C VAL A 113 -1.56 -1.35 -1.48
N GLU A 114 -1.86 -0.38 -0.64
CA GLU A 114 -1.92 -0.56 0.81
C GLU A 114 -3.34 -0.88 1.24
N MET A 115 -3.47 -1.84 2.13
CA MET A 115 -4.74 -2.38 2.58
C MET A 115 -4.76 -2.58 4.09
N PHE A 116 -5.91 -2.36 4.68
CA PHE A 116 -6.21 -2.76 6.04
C PHE A 116 -6.82 -4.16 6.08
N VAL A 117 -6.39 -4.97 7.02
CA VAL A 117 -7.11 -6.17 7.45
C VAL A 117 -7.84 -5.79 8.73
N ASP A 118 -9.17 -5.81 8.69
CA ASP A 118 -9.96 -5.51 9.89
C ASP A 118 -10.04 -6.72 10.84
N THR A 119 -10.58 -6.49 12.05
CA THR A 119 -10.75 -7.55 13.05
C THR A 119 -11.74 -8.65 12.66
N ALA A 120 -12.52 -8.44 11.59
CA ALA A 120 -13.38 -9.47 10.98
C ALA A 120 -12.68 -10.22 9.84
N GLY A 121 -11.41 -9.93 9.56
CA GLY A 121 -10.62 -10.56 8.50
C GLY A 121 -10.93 -10.05 7.09
N ARG A 122 -11.54 -8.87 6.93
CA ARG A 122 -11.86 -8.28 5.64
C ARG A 122 -10.73 -7.36 5.17
N LEU A 123 -10.46 -7.37 3.87
CA LEU A 123 -9.53 -6.45 3.22
C LEU A 123 -10.25 -5.16 2.80
N LEU A 124 -9.65 -4.03 3.14
CA LEU A 124 -10.09 -2.70 2.75
C LEU A 124 -8.91 -1.96 2.12
N VAL A 125 -9.07 -1.47 0.90
CA VAL A 125 -8.03 -0.63 0.27
C VAL A 125 -7.92 0.68 1.04
N ASN A 126 -6.71 1.03 1.47
CA ASN A 126 -6.41 2.27 2.16
C ASN A 126 -5.91 3.32 1.17
N GLU A 127 -4.80 3.04 0.51
CA GLU A 127 -4.22 3.98 -0.45
C GLU A 127 -3.44 3.27 -1.57
N ILE A 128 -3.13 4.04 -2.61
CA ILE A 128 -2.35 3.58 -3.75
C ILE A 128 -1.17 4.53 -3.92
N ALA A 129 0.04 3.97 -3.94
CA ALA A 129 1.25 4.70 -4.27
C ALA A 129 1.68 4.33 -5.71
N PRO A 130 1.48 5.22 -6.72
CA PRO A 130 1.81 4.93 -8.12
C PRO A 130 3.33 5.09 -8.38
N ARG A 131 4.13 4.32 -7.67
CA ARG A 131 5.61 4.33 -7.69
C ARG A 131 6.16 3.13 -6.93
N PRO A 132 7.47 2.80 -7.08
CA PRO A 132 8.15 1.94 -6.09
C PRO A 132 7.92 2.44 -4.67
N HIS A 133 7.72 1.52 -3.73
CA HIS A 133 7.26 1.82 -2.39
C HIS A 133 8.23 1.33 -1.32
N ASN A 134 8.23 2.00 -0.16
CA ASN A 134 9.08 1.67 0.97
C ASN A 134 8.88 0.21 1.44
N SER A 135 7.62 -0.23 1.56
CA SER A 135 7.31 -1.63 1.93
C SER A 135 7.80 -2.68 0.92
N GLY A 136 8.28 -2.28 -0.25
CA GLY A 136 8.86 -3.13 -1.28
C GLY A 136 10.40 -3.13 -1.30
N HIS A 137 11.08 -2.44 -0.37
CA HIS A 137 12.55 -2.39 -0.34
C HIS A 137 13.17 -3.77 -0.09
N TYR A 138 12.49 -4.66 0.65
CA TYR A 138 12.93 -6.04 0.86
C TYR A 138 13.19 -6.80 -0.45
N THR A 139 12.57 -6.36 -1.56
CA THR A 139 12.71 -7.02 -2.86
C THR A 139 14.14 -6.94 -3.41
N ILE A 140 14.96 -6.01 -2.92
CA ILE A 140 16.36 -5.86 -3.34
C ILE A 140 17.17 -7.11 -2.98
N ASP A 141 17.01 -7.59 -1.75
CA ASP A 141 17.85 -8.65 -1.21
C ASP A 141 17.11 -9.99 -1.03
N ALA A 142 15.78 -10.02 -1.13
CA ALA A 142 14.98 -11.20 -0.86
C ALA A 142 14.22 -11.76 -2.07
N CYS A 143 14.24 -11.09 -3.22
CA CYS A 143 13.56 -11.51 -4.44
C CYS A 143 14.53 -11.62 -5.62
N ILE A 144 14.15 -12.40 -6.64
CA ILE A 144 14.97 -12.56 -7.86
C ILE A 144 15.06 -11.24 -8.62
N THR A 145 13.93 -10.53 -8.75
CA THR A 145 13.88 -9.20 -9.37
C THR A 145 13.33 -8.20 -8.36
N SER A 146 14.04 -7.11 -8.13
CA SER A 146 13.58 -6.05 -7.23
C SER A 146 12.48 -5.20 -7.89
N GLN A 147 11.69 -4.49 -7.07
CA GLN A 147 10.72 -3.52 -7.58
C GLN A 147 11.36 -2.42 -8.44
N PHE A 148 12.59 -2.04 -8.14
CA PHE A 148 13.33 -1.00 -8.88
C PHE A 148 13.80 -1.51 -10.24
N GLU A 149 14.35 -2.72 -10.30
CA GLU A 149 14.72 -3.34 -11.55
C GLU A 149 13.49 -3.55 -12.43
N GLN A 150 12.38 -4.02 -11.84
CA GLN A 150 11.14 -4.23 -12.58
C GLN A 150 10.59 -2.91 -13.12
N GLN A 151 10.66 -1.82 -12.35
CA GLN A 151 10.31 -0.49 -12.83
C GLN A 151 11.15 -0.10 -14.05
N ALA A 152 12.46 -0.30 -13.98
CA ALA A 152 13.37 -0.01 -15.10
C ALA A 152 13.05 -0.89 -16.32
N ARG A 153 12.76 -2.18 -16.12
CA ARG A 153 12.36 -3.09 -17.21
C ARG A 153 11.08 -2.61 -17.91
N VAL A 154 10.04 -2.27 -17.16
CA VAL A 154 8.79 -1.75 -17.72
C VAL A 154 9.02 -0.46 -18.52
N LEU A 155 9.79 0.49 -17.97
CA LEU A 155 10.10 1.76 -18.64
C LEU A 155 10.91 1.57 -19.94
N ALA A 156 11.76 0.55 -19.97
CA ALA A 156 12.59 0.23 -21.13
C ALA A 156 11.91 -0.76 -22.11
N ALA A 157 10.63 -1.10 -21.88
CA ALA A 157 9.89 -2.11 -22.65
C ALA A 157 10.62 -3.47 -22.71
N LEU A 158 11.32 -3.84 -21.65
CA LEU A 158 11.97 -5.14 -21.51
C LEU A 158 11.00 -6.17 -20.91
N PRO A 159 11.19 -7.47 -21.15
CA PRO A 159 10.40 -8.51 -20.51
C PRO A 159 10.47 -8.37 -18.97
N MET A 160 9.33 -8.55 -18.29
CA MET A 160 9.30 -8.54 -16.85
C MET A 160 10.12 -9.69 -16.25
N GLY A 161 10.84 -9.40 -15.17
CA GLY A 161 11.61 -10.37 -14.42
C GLY A 161 10.75 -11.18 -13.45
N ASP A 162 11.31 -12.26 -12.93
CA ASP A 162 10.69 -13.14 -11.94
C ASP A 162 10.65 -12.44 -10.56
N THR A 163 9.47 -12.32 -9.99
CA THR A 163 9.25 -11.65 -8.69
C THR A 163 9.31 -12.60 -7.49
N ARG A 164 9.68 -13.89 -7.71
CA ARG A 164 9.75 -14.87 -6.63
C ARG A 164 10.68 -14.42 -5.52
N GLN A 165 10.18 -14.56 -4.30
CA GLN A 165 10.98 -14.43 -3.08
C GLN A 165 11.77 -15.73 -2.85
N HIS A 166 13.06 -15.61 -2.62
CA HIS A 166 13.94 -16.75 -2.33
C HIS A 166 14.21 -16.94 -0.84
N THR A 167 13.93 -15.93 -0.01
CA THR A 167 14.09 -16.01 1.44
C THR A 167 13.08 -15.08 2.15
N PRO A 168 12.47 -15.50 3.29
CA PRO A 168 11.70 -14.58 4.11
C PRO A 168 12.56 -13.39 4.56
N ALA A 169 11.92 -12.23 4.70
CA ALA A 169 12.62 -11.00 5.03
C ALA A 169 11.86 -10.16 6.06
N VAL A 170 12.62 -9.40 6.82
CA VAL A 170 12.13 -8.29 7.63
C VAL A 170 12.88 -7.05 7.20
N MET A 171 12.15 -6.03 6.77
CA MET A 171 12.69 -4.71 6.45
C MET A 171 12.40 -3.79 7.63
N VAL A 172 13.39 -3.03 8.05
CA VAL A 172 13.30 -2.02 9.11
C VAL A 172 13.71 -0.68 8.52
N ASN A 173 12.88 0.32 8.73
CA ASN A 173 13.19 1.70 8.36
C ASN A 173 13.96 2.37 9.51
N LEU A 174 15.06 3.04 9.22
CA LEU A 174 15.95 3.68 10.19
C LEU A 174 15.83 5.20 10.14
#